data_98e817c647a450bdbdadd28bb83d027f
#
_entry.id   98e817c647a450bdbdadd28bb83d027f
#
_cell.length_a   1.000
_cell.length_b   1.000
_cell.length_c   1.000
_cell.angle_alpha   90.00
_cell.angle_beta   90.00
_cell.angle_gamma   90.00
#
_symmetry.space_group_name_H-M   'P 1'
#
loop_
_entity.id
_entity.type
_entity.pdbx_description
1 polymer ?
#
loop_
_entity_poly.entity_id
_entity_poly.type
_entity_poly.pdbx_seq_one_letter_code
_entity_poly.pdbx_strand_id
1 'polypeptide(L)'
;MSAFSVLLDLRLDTMPRSLFLLIYNLLLPIVLVVGFPAFIIKGIRRGGLARNFRQRLGYFSPGLRAHLNGKKPIWIHAVSVGEIFLALKLIEALQTRDPDKVVVLSTTTTTGYAVALEKASDKLIVIHNPVDLPWIAAKVARLINP
;
A
#
# COMPACT_ATOMS: atom_id res chain seq x y z
N MET A 1 -28.32 23.24 0.97
CA MET A 1 -27.64 23.09 -0.32
C MET A 1 -27.41 24.51 -0.85
N SER A 2 -26.15 24.90 -1.09
CA SER A 2 -25.84 26.23 -1.55
C SER A 2 -26.08 26.34 -3.07
N ALA A 3 -26.51 27.53 -3.52
CA ALA A 3 -26.72 27.81 -4.96
C ALA A 3 -25.47 27.51 -5.81
N PHE A 4 -24.29 27.50 -5.18
CA PHE A 4 -23.01 27.19 -5.81
C PHE A 4 -22.88 25.70 -6.15
N SER A 5 -23.36 24.77 -5.29
CA SER A 5 -23.34 23.34 -5.58
C SER A 5 -24.30 22.96 -6.72
N VAL A 6 -25.47 23.59 -6.77
CA VAL A 6 -26.43 23.37 -7.86
C VAL A 6 -25.94 23.91 -9.21
N LEU A 7 -25.23 25.06 -9.20
CA LEU A 7 -24.62 25.62 -10.41
C LEU A 7 -23.41 24.78 -10.90
N LEU A 8 -22.66 24.15 -10.01
CA LEU A 8 -21.56 23.27 -10.37
C LEU A 8 -22.07 21.97 -10.98
N ASP A 9 -23.10 21.36 -10.40
CA ASP A 9 -23.74 20.14 -10.91
C ASP A 9 -24.38 20.38 -12.30
N LEU A 10 -25.08 21.50 -12.50
CA LEU A 10 -25.68 21.85 -13.80
C LEU A 10 -24.65 22.12 -14.92
N ARG A 11 -23.43 22.54 -14.57
CA ARG A 11 -22.36 22.76 -15.56
C ARG A 11 -21.63 21.48 -15.93
N LEU A 12 -21.50 20.54 -15.02
CA LEU A 12 -20.82 19.26 -15.29
C LEU A 12 -21.66 18.34 -16.18
N ASP A 13 -22.99 18.38 -16.04
CA ASP A 13 -23.91 17.60 -16.87
C ASP A 13 -23.98 18.07 -18.33
N THR A 14 -23.52 19.31 -18.63
CA THR A 14 -23.53 19.86 -20.00
C THR A 14 -22.20 19.69 -20.74
N MET A 15 -21.13 19.24 -20.08
CA MET A 15 -19.86 19.00 -20.77
C MET A 15 -19.89 17.68 -21.56
N PRO A 16 -19.63 17.71 -22.86
CA PRO A 16 -19.53 16.47 -23.62
C PRO A 16 -18.36 15.64 -23.05
N ARG A 17 -18.62 14.34 -22.88
CA ARG A 17 -17.65 13.39 -22.31
C ARG A 17 -16.26 13.47 -22.98
N SER A 18 -16.26 13.77 -24.29
CA SER A 18 -15.03 13.97 -25.06
C SER A 18 -14.20 15.16 -24.59
N LEU A 19 -14.85 16.28 -24.25
CA LEU A 19 -14.17 17.47 -23.73
C LEU A 19 -13.61 17.24 -22.33
N PHE A 20 -14.38 16.55 -21.47
CA PHE A 20 -13.89 16.14 -20.14
C PHE A 20 -12.65 15.26 -20.24
N LEU A 21 -12.68 14.23 -21.09
CA LEU A 21 -11.54 13.36 -21.31
C LEU A 21 -10.34 14.08 -21.92
N LEU A 22 -10.56 15.03 -22.81
CA LEU A 22 -9.49 15.85 -23.39
C LEU A 22 -8.80 16.68 -22.30
N ILE A 23 -9.57 17.38 -21.47
CA ILE A 23 -9.06 18.19 -20.35
C ILE A 23 -8.30 17.29 -19.36
N TYR A 24 -8.87 16.14 -18.99
CA TYR A 24 -8.25 15.18 -18.10
C TYR A 24 -6.91 14.68 -18.65
N ASN A 25 -6.88 14.25 -19.90
CA ASN A 25 -5.67 13.73 -20.54
C ASN A 25 -4.59 14.81 -20.76
N LEU A 26 -4.99 16.09 -20.85
CA LEU A 26 -4.05 17.20 -20.96
C LEU A 26 -3.50 17.62 -19.60
N LEU A 27 -4.35 17.67 -18.57
CA LEU A 27 -3.97 18.12 -17.23
C LEU A 27 -3.23 17.03 -16.45
N LEU A 28 -3.62 15.77 -16.61
CA LEU A 28 -3.02 14.65 -15.86
C LEU A 28 -1.49 14.56 -16.00
N PRO A 29 -0.90 14.57 -17.21
CA PRO A 29 0.55 14.55 -17.35
C PRO A 29 1.22 15.79 -16.73
N ILE A 30 0.60 16.97 -16.81
CA ILE A 30 1.13 18.19 -16.20
C ILE A 30 1.18 18.03 -14.67
N VAL A 31 0.08 17.58 -14.06
CA VAL A 31 0.00 17.32 -12.62
C VAL A 31 1.01 16.25 -12.19
N LEU A 32 1.19 15.21 -12.99
CA LEU A 32 2.18 14.17 -12.71
C LEU A 32 3.61 14.72 -12.81
N VAL A 33 3.94 15.46 -13.86
CA VAL A 33 5.30 16.00 -14.05
C VAL A 33 5.65 17.02 -12.96
N VAL A 34 4.72 17.89 -12.57
CA VAL A 34 4.93 18.91 -11.54
C VAL A 34 4.83 18.33 -10.13
N GLY A 35 3.86 17.45 -9.89
CA GLY A 35 3.60 16.88 -8.57
C GLY A 35 4.55 15.73 -8.21
N PHE A 36 5.03 14.97 -9.19
CA PHE A 36 5.90 13.81 -8.95
C PHE A 36 7.23 14.17 -8.26
N PRO A 37 7.98 15.20 -8.68
CA PRO A 37 9.19 15.62 -7.95
C PRO A 37 8.88 16.02 -6.51
N ALA A 38 7.81 16.77 -6.28
CA ALA A 38 7.40 17.18 -4.93
C ALA A 38 7.02 15.95 -4.06
N PHE A 39 6.33 14.99 -4.63
CA PHE A 39 6.00 13.72 -3.97
C PHE A 39 7.26 12.92 -3.61
N ILE A 40 8.21 12.80 -4.53
CA ILE A 40 9.49 12.12 -4.30
C ILE A 40 10.30 12.84 -3.20
N ILE A 41 10.45 14.17 -3.29
CA ILE A 41 11.18 14.97 -2.29
C ILE A 41 10.53 14.80 -0.91
N LYS A 42 9.21 14.87 -0.83
CA LYS A 42 8.46 14.66 0.41
C LYS A 42 8.63 13.24 0.96
N GLY A 43 8.65 12.23 0.09
CA GLY A 43 8.90 10.84 0.46
C GLY A 43 10.31 10.62 1.02
N ILE A 44 11.32 11.24 0.40
CA ILE A 44 12.73 11.17 0.84
C ILE A 44 12.90 11.93 2.16
N ARG A 45 12.38 13.16 2.27
CA ARG A 45 12.49 13.99 3.49
C ARG A 45 11.84 13.36 4.72
N ARG A 46 10.77 12.59 4.53
CA ARG A 46 10.11 11.84 5.61
C ARG A 46 10.84 10.56 5.99
N GLY A 47 11.98 10.25 5.36
CA GLY A 47 12.84 9.11 5.68
C GLY A 47 12.22 7.73 5.37
N GLY A 48 10.96 7.69 4.94
CA GLY A 48 10.24 6.43 4.71
C GLY A 48 10.62 5.73 3.41
N LEU A 49 10.99 6.49 2.38
CA LEU A 49 11.32 5.90 1.09
C LEU A 49 12.70 5.23 1.11
N ALA A 50 13.71 5.90 1.68
CA ALA A 50 15.09 5.41 1.67
C ALA A 50 15.32 4.23 2.63
N ARG A 51 14.77 4.33 3.85
CA ARG A 51 14.99 3.30 4.89
C ARG A 51 14.41 1.95 4.51
N ASN A 52 13.29 1.93 3.81
CA ASN A 52 12.54 0.70 3.49
C ASN A 52 12.55 0.35 1.99
N PHE A 53 13.30 1.13 1.18
CA PHE A 53 13.35 0.92 -0.26
C PHE A 53 13.89 -0.47 -0.64
N ARG A 54 14.89 -0.96 0.10
CA ARG A 54 15.44 -2.32 -0.11
C ARG A 54 14.36 -3.39 0.08
N GLN A 55 13.50 -3.23 1.09
CA GLN A 55 12.40 -4.16 1.34
C GLN A 55 11.39 -4.16 0.19
N ARG A 56 11.09 -2.98 -0.37
CA ARG A 56 10.22 -2.84 -1.55
C ARG A 56 10.78 -3.49 -2.82
N LEU A 57 12.10 -3.64 -2.90
CA LEU A 57 12.79 -4.38 -3.96
C LEU A 57 12.93 -5.89 -3.65
N GLY A 58 12.29 -6.36 -2.59
CA GLY A 58 12.33 -7.77 -2.18
C GLY A 58 13.63 -8.19 -1.51
N TYR A 59 14.34 -7.25 -0.86
CA TYR A 59 15.50 -7.55 -0.04
C TYR A 59 15.11 -7.55 1.43
N PHE A 60 14.97 -8.71 1.98
CA PHE A 60 14.61 -8.94 3.38
C PHE A 60 15.81 -9.41 4.20
N SER A 61 15.78 -9.16 5.51
CA SER A 61 16.81 -9.61 6.42
C SER A 61 16.90 -11.14 6.47
N PRO A 62 18.09 -11.71 6.74
CA PRO A 62 18.24 -13.16 6.93
C PRO A 62 17.29 -13.72 8.00
N GLY A 63 17.08 -12.97 9.10
CA GLY A 63 16.19 -13.39 10.18
C GLY A 63 14.73 -13.51 9.71
N LEU A 64 14.23 -12.56 8.91
CA LEU A 64 12.88 -12.64 8.35
C LEU A 64 12.74 -13.84 7.41
N ARG A 65 13.75 -14.10 6.58
CA ARG A 65 13.75 -15.25 5.66
C ARG A 65 13.74 -16.58 6.45
N ALA A 66 14.58 -16.70 7.48
CA ALA A 66 14.60 -17.86 8.33
C ALA A 66 13.27 -18.08 9.06
N HIS A 67 12.66 -16.99 9.53
CA HIS A 67 11.38 -17.03 10.21
C HIS A 67 10.23 -17.51 9.32
N LEU A 68 10.23 -17.15 8.03
CA LEU A 68 9.22 -17.56 7.05
C LEU A 68 9.48 -18.94 6.45
N ASN A 69 10.70 -19.45 6.56
CA ASN A 69 11.08 -20.70 5.92
C ASN A 69 10.25 -21.88 6.43
N GLY A 70 9.66 -22.64 5.51
CA GLY A 70 8.80 -23.78 5.81
C GLY A 70 7.40 -23.43 6.34
N LYS A 71 7.10 -22.16 6.59
CA LYS A 71 5.77 -21.68 6.95
C LYS A 71 4.99 -21.34 5.68
N LYS A 72 3.68 -21.56 5.72
CA LYS A 72 2.75 -21.11 4.68
C LYS A 72 1.90 -19.99 5.27
N PRO A 73 2.41 -18.75 5.33
CA PRO A 73 1.69 -17.64 5.93
C PRO A 73 0.51 -17.22 5.06
N ILE A 74 -0.50 -16.62 5.67
CA ILE A 74 -1.51 -15.87 4.91
C ILE A 74 -0.91 -14.51 4.59
N TRP A 75 -0.91 -14.12 3.32
CA TRP A 75 -0.46 -12.80 2.90
C TRP A 75 -1.66 -11.86 2.69
N ILE A 76 -1.72 -10.80 3.50
CA ILE A 76 -2.75 -9.76 3.42
C ILE A 76 -2.07 -8.47 2.95
N HIS A 77 -2.74 -7.75 2.06
CA HIS A 77 -2.30 -6.44 1.59
C HIS A 77 -3.33 -5.37 1.96
N ALA A 78 -2.85 -4.26 2.54
CA ALA A 78 -3.65 -3.10 2.89
C ALA A 78 -2.91 -1.81 2.52
N VAL A 79 -3.56 -0.92 1.78
CA VAL A 79 -2.94 0.30 1.23
C VAL A 79 -3.06 1.48 2.19
N SER A 80 -4.25 1.68 2.76
CA SER A 80 -4.60 2.82 3.61
C SER A 80 -4.62 2.45 5.09
N VAL A 81 -4.58 3.47 5.96
CA VAL A 81 -4.70 3.28 7.42
C VAL A 81 -6.04 2.63 7.79
N GLY A 82 -7.14 3.01 7.11
CA GLY A 82 -8.45 2.39 7.35
C GLY A 82 -8.45 0.89 7.03
N GLU A 83 -7.83 0.50 5.91
CA GLU A 83 -7.68 -0.91 5.53
C GLU A 83 -6.78 -1.68 6.51
N ILE A 84 -5.75 -1.03 7.06
CA ILE A 84 -4.90 -1.64 8.10
C ILE A 84 -5.73 -2.01 9.33
N PHE A 85 -6.61 -1.14 9.81
CA PHE A 85 -7.48 -1.47 10.94
C PHE A 85 -8.43 -2.64 10.64
N LEU A 86 -8.97 -2.71 9.43
CA LEU A 86 -9.80 -3.86 9.01
C LEU A 86 -8.96 -5.15 8.90
N ALA A 87 -7.77 -5.05 8.31
CA ALA A 87 -6.85 -6.18 8.23
C ALA A 87 -6.45 -6.71 9.60
N LEU A 88 -6.15 -5.83 10.57
CA LEU A 88 -5.81 -6.22 11.93
C LEU A 88 -6.96 -6.96 12.63
N LYS A 89 -8.21 -6.50 12.46
CA LYS A 89 -9.39 -7.23 12.99
C LYS A 89 -9.54 -8.61 12.34
N LEU A 90 -9.34 -8.71 11.03
CA LEU A 90 -9.36 -9.99 10.33
C LEU A 90 -8.26 -10.93 10.84
N ILE A 91 -7.04 -10.41 11.02
CA ILE A 91 -5.89 -11.17 11.53
C ILE A 91 -6.17 -11.69 12.94
N GLU A 92 -6.72 -10.86 13.82
CA GLU A 92 -7.13 -11.26 15.17
C GLU A 92 -8.15 -12.40 15.14
N ALA A 93 -9.17 -12.30 14.28
CA ALA A 93 -10.16 -13.37 14.11
C ALA A 93 -9.56 -14.65 13.54
N LEU A 94 -8.63 -14.56 12.59
CA LEU A 94 -7.91 -15.69 12.03
C LEU A 94 -7.04 -16.38 13.10
N GLN A 95 -6.29 -15.61 13.89
CA GLN A 95 -5.41 -16.12 14.94
C GLN A 95 -6.18 -16.66 16.16
N THR A 96 -7.42 -16.22 16.36
CA THR A 96 -8.32 -16.85 17.35
C THR A 96 -8.72 -18.27 16.94
N ARG A 97 -8.89 -18.52 15.62
CA ARG A 97 -9.23 -19.84 15.09
C ARG A 97 -8.02 -20.76 14.91
N ASP A 98 -6.90 -20.19 14.49
CA ASP A 98 -5.64 -20.88 14.28
C ASP A 98 -4.50 -20.08 14.91
N PRO A 99 -4.23 -20.30 16.22
CA PRO A 99 -3.25 -19.53 16.96
C PRO A 99 -1.82 -19.66 16.44
N ASP A 100 -1.50 -20.70 15.66
CA ASP A 100 -0.18 -20.92 15.11
C ASP A 100 0.00 -20.34 13.70
N LYS A 101 -1.07 -19.82 13.14
CA LYS A 101 -1.03 -19.25 11.80
C LYS A 101 -0.20 -17.97 11.75
N VAL A 102 0.80 -18.00 10.90
CA VAL A 102 1.60 -16.80 10.60
C VAL A 102 0.91 -15.98 9.52
N VAL A 103 0.85 -14.68 9.73
CA VAL A 103 0.29 -13.72 8.77
C VAL A 103 1.36 -12.73 8.37
N VAL A 104 1.48 -12.45 7.08
CA VAL A 104 2.30 -11.37 6.53
C VAL A 104 1.35 -10.26 6.09
N LEU A 105 1.46 -9.10 6.71
CA LEU A 105 0.70 -7.90 6.35
C LEU A 105 1.61 -6.96 5.58
N SER A 106 1.30 -6.71 4.32
CA SER A 106 2.01 -5.74 3.50
C SER A 106 1.24 -4.44 3.37
N THR A 107 1.95 -3.31 3.39
CA THR A 107 1.33 -1.99 3.24
C THR A 107 2.15 -1.06 2.35
N THR A 108 1.47 -0.15 1.66
CA THR A 108 2.10 0.79 0.73
C THR A 108 2.56 2.06 1.44
N THR A 109 1.80 2.55 2.42
CA THR A 109 2.05 3.84 3.06
C THR A 109 2.94 3.72 4.29
N THR A 110 3.78 4.73 4.53
CA THR A 110 4.63 4.78 5.73
C THR A 110 3.81 4.88 7.01
N THR A 111 2.69 5.61 6.97
CA THR A 111 1.78 5.75 8.11
C THR A 111 1.08 4.41 8.41
N GLY A 112 0.57 3.73 7.37
CA GLY A 112 -0.01 2.39 7.52
C GLY A 112 1.00 1.38 8.07
N TYR A 113 2.24 1.44 7.62
CA TYR A 113 3.32 0.61 8.15
C TYR A 113 3.57 0.85 9.64
N ALA A 114 3.62 2.11 10.08
CA ALA A 114 3.82 2.45 11.49
C ALA A 114 2.69 1.90 12.36
N VAL A 115 1.43 2.10 11.95
CA VAL A 115 0.25 1.57 12.66
C VAL A 115 0.27 0.04 12.73
N ALA A 116 0.57 -0.62 11.62
CA ALA A 116 0.63 -2.09 11.59
C ALA A 116 1.78 -2.63 12.46
N LEU A 117 2.92 -1.92 12.49
CA LEU A 117 4.10 -2.33 13.25
C LEU A 117 3.87 -2.36 14.76
N GLU A 118 2.97 -1.51 15.28
CA GLU A 118 2.58 -1.51 16.71
C GLU A 118 1.93 -2.85 17.14
N LYS A 119 1.39 -3.60 16.20
CA LYS A 119 0.76 -4.91 16.41
C LYS A 119 1.61 -6.09 15.94
N ALA A 120 2.83 -5.80 15.42
CA ALA A 120 3.73 -6.85 14.94
C ALA A 120 4.11 -7.83 16.06
N SER A 121 4.23 -9.09 15.70
CA SER A 121 4.61 -10.18 16.60
C SER A 121 5.29 -11.30 15.80
N ASP A 122 5.73 -12.37 16.45
CA ASP A 122 6.26 -13.56 15.77
C ASP A 122 5.24 -14.21 14.81
N LYS A 123 3.94 -13.93 14.99
CA LYS A 123 2.85 -14.45 14.17
C LYS A 123 2.25 -13.41 13.22
N LEU A 124 2.55 -12.12 13.43
CA LEU A 124 2.17 -11.02 12.54
C LEU A 124 3.40 -10.26 12.05
N ILE A 125 3.79 -10.55 10.83
CA ILE A 125 4.94 -9.94 10.19
C ILE A 125 4.46 -8.80 9.32
N VAL A 126 5.01 -7.61 9.54
CA VAL A 126 4.66 -6.42 8.76
C VAL A 126 5.78 -6.10 7.77
N ILE A 127 5.42 -5.95 6.51
CA ILE A 127 6.35 -5.59 5.43
C ILE A 127 5.84 -4.41 4.62
N HIS A 128 6.75 -3.72 3.94
CA HIS A 128 6.35 -2.81 2.88
C HIS A 128 5.94 -3.58 1.63
N ASN A 129 4.87 -3.11 0.96
CA ASN A 129 4.48 -3.69 -0.30
C ASN A 129 5.63 -3.64 -1.31
N PRO A 130 5.94 -4.74 -2.00
CA PRO A 130 6.94 -4.73 -3.05
C PRO A 130 6.52 -3.78 -4.18
N VAL A 131 7.51 -3.26 -4.91
CA VAL A 131 7.25 -2.53 -6.16
C VAL A 131 6.57 -3.49 -7.14
N ASP A 132 5.52 -3.00 -7.79
CA ASP A 132 4.74 -3.79 -8.75
C ASP A 132 5.48 -3.95 -10.08
N LEU A 133 6.58 -4.70 -9.99
CA LEU A 133 7.34 -5.19 -11.14
C LEU A 133 7.28 -6.72 -11.10
N PRO A 134 6.95 -7.40 -12.21
CA PRO A 134 6.68 -8.84 -12.24
C PRO A 134 7.77 -9.69 -11.57
N TRP A 135 9.05 -9.35 -11.79
CA TRP A 135 10.17 -10.08 -11.22
C TRP A 135 10.35 -9.83 -9.71
N ILE A 136 10.02 -8.61 -9.21
CA ILE A 136 10.08 -8.29 -7.78
C ILE A 136 8.92 -8.97 -7.08
N ALA A 137 7.69 -8.84 -7.61
CA ALA A 137 6.51 -9.48 -7.08
C ALA A 137 6.69 -11.01 -7.00
N ALA A 138 7.19 -11.64 -8.07
CA ALA A 138 7.49 -13.07 -8.09
C ALA A 138 8.56 -13.48 -7.07
N LYS A 139 9.61 -12.66 -6.88
CA LYS A 139 10.65 -12.90 -5.89
C LYS A 139 10.07 -12.87 -4.48
N VAL A 140 9.23 -11.89 -4.17
CA VAL A 140 8.61 -11.75 -2.86
C VAL A 140 7.58 -12.84 -2.60
N ALA A 141 6.75 -13.17 -3.59
CA ALA A 141 5.78 -14.26 -3.49
C ALA A 141 6.47 -15.61 -3.20
N ARG A 142 7.58 -15.91 -3.90
CA ARG A 142 8.36 -17.13 -3.63
C ARG A 142 8.99 -17.13 -2.23
N LEU A 143 9.40 -15.96 -1.72
CA LEU A 143 9.97 -15.86 -0.38
C LEU A 143 8.91 -16.06 0.70
N ILE A 144 7.76 -15.41 0.54
CA ILE A 144 6.65 -15.54 1.49
C ILE A 144 6.05 -16.94 1.40
N ASN A 145 5.90 -17.47 0.19
CA ASN A 145 5.30 -18.79 -0.11
C ASN A 145 3.94 -18.96 0.60
N PRO A 146 2.97 -18.04 0.29
CA PRO A 146 1.69 -18.01 0.96
C PRO A 146 0.80 -19.21 0.58
#